data_de554401a36c2b5cf5755922f0a0a66b
#
_entry.id   de554401a36c2b5cf5755922f0a0a66b
#
_cell.length_a   1.000
_cell.length_b   1.000
_cell.length_c   1.000
_cell.angle_alpha   90.00
_cell.angle_beta   90.00
_cell.angle_gamma   90.00
#
_symmetry.space_group_name_H-M   'P 1'
#
loop_
_entity.id
_entity.type
_entity.pdbx_description
1 polymer ?
#
loop_
_entity_poly.entity_id
_entity_poly.type
_entity_poly.pdbx_seq_one_letter_code
_entity_poly.pdbx_strand_id
1 'polypeptide(L)'
;MALYAIGDLHLSLGTDKPMDIFGGAWLGYMDKLRKGLSSITSEDTTILLGDLTWSLDLDGAEADFAFLNAIPGRKIILKGNHDYWWTTATKFYKFCELKGFTDMFILNNNAYEYEDYAICGTRGWFFEEDAAEGSHNDKIFKRELIRLETSLQQAGDKPKLCFLHYPPRYRGYECPEINQSFFFIKIQN
;
A
#
# COMPACT_ATOMS: atom_id res chain seq x y z
N MET A 1 -20.59 5.65 -0.42
CA MET A 1 -19.11 5.68 -0.51
C MET A 1 -18.58 4.48 0.28
N ALA A 2 -17.78 3.63 -0.35
CA ALA A 2 -17.20 2.44 0.30
C ALA A 2 -15.67 2.55 0.32
N LEU A 3 -15.03 1.86 1.28
CA LEU A 3 -13.59 1.74 1.39
C LEU A 3 -13.19 0.31 1.08
N TYR A 4 -12.41 0.14 0.03
CA TYR A 4 -11.83 -1.15 -0.37
C TYR A 4 -10.35 -1.19 -0.05
N ALA A 5 -9.81 -2.37 0.20
CA ALA A 5 -8.38 -2.59 0.37
C ALA A 5 -7.96 -3.85 -0.38
N ILE A 6 -6.88 -3.75 -1.15
CA ILE A 6 -6.30 -4.87 -1.89
C ILE A 6 -4.79 -4.66 -2.02
N GLY A 7 -4.01 -5.73 -1.92
CA GLY A 7 -2.56 -5.72 -2.12
C GLY A 7 -2.10 -6.88 -2.98
N ASP A 8 -0.79 -6.96 -3.19
CA ASP A 8 -0.12 -8.06 -3.89
C ASP A 8 -0.71 -8.33 -5.28
N LEU A 9 -0.97 -7.25 -6.02
CA LEU A 9 -1.55 -7.34 -7.36
C LEU A 9 -0.55 -7.93 -8.37
N HIS A 10 0.73 -7.65 -8.16
CA HIS A 10 1.82 -8.14 -8.99
C HIS A 10 1.52 -8.05 -10.49
N LEU A 11 1.00 -6.89 -10.91
CA LEU A 11 0.68 -6.62 -12.31
C LEU A 11 1.95 -6.73 -13.17
N SER A 12 1.78 -7.17 -14.40
CA SER A 12 2.87 -7.34 -15.36
C SER A 12 2.44 -6.99 -16.78
N LEU A 13 1.58 -6.00 -16.92
CA LEU A 13 1.08 -5.58 -18.25
C LEU A 13 2.17 -4.90 -19.08
N GLY A 14 3.17 -4.29 -18.41
CA GLY A 14 4.36 -3.72 -19.03
C GLY A 14 5.60 -4.60 -18.96
N THR A 15 5.52 -5.80 -18.34
CA THR A 15 6.65 -6.71 -18.15
C THR A 15 6.27 -8.14 -18.47
N ASP A 16 7.26 -9.01 -18.68
CA ASP A 16 7.04 -10.44 -18.99
C ASP A 16 7.16 -11.31 -17.72
N LYS A 17 6.31 -11.04 -16.73
CA LYS A 17 6.25 -11.80 -15.47
C LYS A 17 4.79 -12.07 -15.04
N PRO A 18 3.95 -12.72 -15.86
CA PRO A 18 2.57 -12.97 -15.48
C PRO A 18 2.49 -13.92 -14.30
N MET A 19 1.64 -13.62 -13.31
CA MET A 19 1.46 -14.45 -12.11
C MET A 19 0.85 -15.82 -12.43
N ASP A 20 0.21 -16.00 -13.58
CA ASP A 20 -0.33 -17.28 -14.04
C ASP A 20 0.72 -18.40 -14.07
N ILE A 21 2.00 -18.08 -14.25
CA ILE A 21 3.10 -19.07 -14.24
C ILE A 21 3.22 -19.84 -12.93
N PHE A 22 2.73 -19.28 -11.83
CA PHE A 22 2.72 -19.94 -10.51
C PHE A 22 1.55 -20.91 -10.33
N GLY A 23 0.62 -20.96 -11.28
CA GLY A 23 -0.53 -21.88 -11.25
C GLY A 23 -1.48 -21.66 -10.08
N GLY A 24 -2.32 -22.65 -9.79
CA GLY A 24 -3.21 -22.64 -8.65
C GLY A 24 -4.16 -21.43 -8.63
N ALA A 25 -4.15 -20.67 -7.53
CA ALA A 25 -5.03 -19.52 -7.36
C ALA A 25 -4.74 -18.38 -8.35
N TRP A 26 -3.52 -18.31 -8.92
CA TRP A 26 -3.09 -17.29 -9.85
C TRP A 26 -3.59 -17.50 -11.29
N LEU A 27 -4.05 -18.69 -11.64
CA LEU A 27 -4.60 -18.94 -12.99
C LEU A 27 -5.79 -18.02 -13.29
N GLY A 28 -5.68 -17.24 -14.36
CA GLY A 28 -6.67 -16.26 -14.76
C GLY A 28 -6.86 -15.12 -13.75
N TYR A 29 -5.80 -14.77 -12.99
CA TYR A 29 -5.89 -13.77 -11.92
C TYR A 29 -6.35 -12.40 -12.42
N MET A 30 -5.94 -12.00 -13.61
CA MET A 30 -6.35 -10.72 -14.20
C MET A 30 -7.86 -10.62 -14.42
N ASP A 31 -8.52 -11.71 -14.84
CA ASP A 31 -9.97 -11.72 -15.01
C ASP A 31 -10.70 -11.71 -13.66
N LYS A 32 -10.16 -12.44 -12.67
CA LYS A 32 -10.65 -12.40 -11.30
C LYS A 32 -10.53 -10.99 -10.71
N LEU A 33 -9.39 -10.34 -10.93
CA LEU A 33 -9.11 -8.97 -10.48
C LEU A 33 -10.08 -7.98 -11.13
N ARG A 34 -10.23 -7.99 -12.46
CA ARG A 34 -11.20 -7.14 -13.19
C ARG A 34 -12.62 -7.34 -12.66
N LYS A 35 -13.03 -8.59 -12.46
CA LYS A 35 -14.34 -8.92 -11.91
C LYS A 35 -14.50 -8.40 -10.48
N GLY A 36 -13.50 -8.57 -9.60
CA GLY A 36 -13.52 -8.08 -8.22
C GLY A 36 -13.61 -6.56 -8.14
N LEU A 37 -12.91 -5.85 -9.03
CA LEU A 37 -12.86 -4.39 -9.06
C LEU A 37 -14.06 -3.75 -9.79
N SER A 38 -14.88 -4.53 -10.49
CA SER A 38 -15.99 -4.00 -11.31
C SER A 38 -17.14 -3.38 -10.52
N SER A 39 -17.21 -3.62 -9.21
CA SER A 39 -18.22 -3.03 -8.30
C SER A 39 -17.81 -1.65 -7.77
N ILE A 40 -16.56 -1.23 -7.98
CA ILE A 40 -16.05 0.05 -7.49
C ILE A 40 -16.63 1.19 -8.32
N THR A 41 -17.07 2.24 -7.66
CA THR A 41 -17.66 3.44 -8.27
C THR A 41 -16.78 4.67 -8.06
N SER A 42 -17.10 5.78 -8.74
CA SER A 42 -16.40 7.06 -8.59
C SER A 42 -16.45 7.65 -7.17
N GLU A 43 -17.42 7.22 -6.36
CA GLU A 43 -17.59 7.68 -4.98
C GLU A 43 -16.74 6.90 -3.98
N ASP A 44 -16.09 5.81 -4.42
CA ASP A 44 -15.40 4.90 -3.53
C ASP A 44 -13.90 5.23 -3.41
N THR A 45 -13.29 4.74 -2.34
CA THR A 45 -11.85 4.84 -2.12
C THR A 45 -11.26 3.44 -2.05
N THR A 46 -10.16 3.21 -2.77
CA THR A 46 -9.41 1.96 -2.76
C THR A 46 -8.02 2.16 -2.19
N ILE A 47 -7.68 1.42 -1.16
CA ILE A 47 -6.32 1.35 -0.62
C ILE A 47 -5.57 0.25 -1.35
N LEU A 48 -4.51 0.63 -2.07
CA LEU A 48 -3.60 -0.28 -2.74
C LEU A 48 -2.43 -0.57 -1.80
N LEU A 49 -2.40 -1.76 -1.22
CA LEU A 49 -1.55 -2.13 -0.08
C LEU A 49 -0.11 -2.47 -0.45
N GLY A 50 0.34 -2.14 -1.65
CA GLY A 50 1.69 -2.43 -2.13
C GLY A 50 1.80 -3.71 -2.95
N ASP A 51 3.01 -3.95 -3.46
CA ASP A 51 3.33 -5.01 -4.41
C ASP A 51 2.42 -4.96 -5.64
N LEU A 52 2.31 -3.76 -6.23
CA LEU A 52 1.36 -3.47 -7.29
C LEU A 52 1.83 -3.97 -8.65
N THR A 53 3.13 -3.87 -8.94
CA THR A 53 3.70 -4.21 -10.24
C THR A 53 5.08 -4.83 -10.11
N TRP A 54 5.45 -5.67 -11.09
CA TRP A 54 6.80 -6.23 -11.22
C TRP A 54 7.80 -5.29 -11.90
N SER A 55 7.36 -4.10 -12.32
CA SER A 55 8.24 -3.14 -12.99
C SER A 55 9.33 -2.60 -12.04
N LEU A 56 10.49 -2.30 -12.62
CA LEU A 56 11.64 -1.79 -11.87
C LEU A 56 11.61 -0.26 -11.74
N ASP A 57 10.87 0.41 -12.62
CA ASP A 57 10.74 1.87 -12.66
C ASP A 57 9.34 2.30 -13.12
N LEU A 58 9.08 3.62 -13.10
CA LEU A 58 7.78 4.17 -13.47
C LEU A 58 7.47 4.00 -14.96
N ASP A 59 8.47 4.07 -15.83
CA ASP A 59 8.26 3.95 -17.28
C ASP A 59 7.79 2.53 -17.64
N GLY A 60 8.44 1.52 -17.07
CA GLY A 60 8.01 0.13 -17.22
C GLY A 60 6.65 -0.18 -16.56
N ALA A 61 6.28 0.58 -15.53
CA ALA A 61 5.00 0.42 -14.84
C ALA A 61 3.82 1.14 -15.51
N GLU A 62 4.02 1.86 -16.61
CA GLU A 62 2.98 2.68 -17.24
C GLU A 62 1.70 1.90 -17.53
N ALA A 63 1.80 0.72 -18.14
CA ALA A 63 0.63 -0.10 -18.48
C ALA A 63 -0.12 -0.59 -17.24
N ASP A 64 0.61 -0.91 -16.15
CA ASP A 64 0.04 -1.33 -14.88
C ASP A 64 -0.68 -0.16 -14.21
N PHE A 65 -0.07 1.03 -14.19
CA PHE A 65 -0.71 2.23 -13.67
C PHE A 65 -1.89 2.71 -14.52
N ALA A 66 -1.87 2.51 -15.83
CA ALA A 66 -3.03 2.76 -16.68
C ALA A 66 -4.22 1.86 -16.31
N PHE A 67 -3.95 0.58 -16.03
CA PHE A 67 -4.96 -0.34 -15.50
C PHE A 67 -5.51 0.12 -14.15
N LEU A 68 -4.64 0.52 -13.20
CA LEU A 68 -5.06 1.02 -11.90
C LEU A 68 -5.83 2.34 -12.01
N ASN A 69 -5.43 3.22 -12.95
CA ASN A 69 -6.14 4.48 -13.20
C ASN A 69 -7.56 4.27 -13.75
N ALA A 70 -7.78 3.19 -14.49
CA ALA A 70 -9.10 2.86 -15.02
C ALA A 70 -10.08 2.38 -13.93
N ILE A 71 -9.61 2.04 -12.72
CA ILE A 71 -10.46 1.76 -11.57
C ILE A 71 -11.09 3.09 -11.13
N PRO A 72 -12.43 3.21 -11.05
CA PRO A 72 -13.08 4.44 -10.62
C PRO A 72 -12.71 4.84 -9.19
N GLY A 73 -12.93 6.11 -8.87
CA GLY A 73 -12.75 6.65 -7.53
C GLY A 73 -11.29 6.85 -7.12
N ARG A 74 -11.08 7.15 -5.86
CA ARG A 74 -9.80 7.52 -5.28
C ARG A 74 -8.94 6.30 -4.99
N LYS A 75 -7.67 6.32 -5.39
CA LYS A 75 -6.68 5.28 -5.08
C LYS A 75 -5.62 5.83 -4.14
N ILE A 76 -5.44 5.21 -2.97
CA ILE A 76 -4.40 5.55 -2.00
C ILE A 76 -3.39 4.40 -1.98
N ILE A 77 -2.14 4.70 -2.28
CA ILE A 77 -1.11 3.72 -2.62
C ILE A 77 -0.06 3.66 -1.51
N LEU A 78 0.09 2.48 -0.89
CA LEU A 78 1.21 2.15 -0.01
C LEU A 78 2.32 1.47 -0.83
N LYS A 79 3.53 1.53 -0.30
CA LYS A 79 4.65 0.77 -0.82
C LYS A 79 4.62 -0.67 -0.29
N GLY A 80 4.84 -1.65 -1.18
CA GLY A 80 5.20 -3.02 -0.81
C GLY A 80 6.72 -3.26 -0.86
N ASN A 81 7.13 -4.50 -0.71
CA ASN A 81 8.56 -4.85 -0.77
C ASN A 81 9.06 -5.09 -2.20
N HIS A 82 8.19 -5.48 -3.11
CA HIS A 82 8.51 -5.66 -4.54
C HIS A 82 8.20 -4.43 -5.40
N ASP A 83 7.76 -3.31 -4.81
CA ASP A 83 7.55 -2.07 -5.56
C ASP A 83 8.91 -1.37 -5.83
N TYR A 84 9.70 -1.94 -6.73
CA TYR A 84 11.01 -1.40 -7.12
C TYR A 84 10.91 -0.08 -7.88
N TRP A 85 9.80 0.17 -8.57
CA TRP A 85 9.45 1.42 -9.24
C TRP A 85 9.31 2.60 -8.27
N TRP A 86 9.16 2.33 -6.97
CA TRP A 86 8.88 3.34 -5.96
C TRP A 86 9.96 4.41 -5.89
N THR A 87 9.54 5.66 -6.01
CA THR A 87 10.40 6.83 -6.02
C THR A 87 9.87 7.92 -5.07
N THR A 88 10.32 9.16 -5.22
CA THR A 88 9.78 10.29 -4.46
C THR A 88 8.35 10.60 -4.90
N ALA A 89 7.50 11.10 -3.99
CA ALA A 89 6.15 11.51 -4.31
C ALA A 89 6.11 12.55 -5.46
N THR A 90 7.05 13.50 -5.47
CA THR A 90 7.17 14.49 -6.54
C THR A 90 7.36 13.86 -7.93
N LYS A 91 8.23 12.84 -8.03
CA LYS A 91 8.46 12.15 -9.31
C LYS A 91 7.24 11.33 -9.72
N PHE A 92 6.59 10.67 -8.76
CA PHE A 92 5.37 9.91 -9.01
C PHE A 92 4.24 10.81 -9.51
N TYR A 93 3.98 11.94 -8.86
CA TYR A 93 2.93 12.86 -9.30
C TYR A 93 3.23 13.50 -10.65
N LYS A 94 4.50 13.81 -10.94
CA LYS A 94 4.88 14.27 -12.28
C LYS A 94 4.64 13.21 -13.35
N PHE A 95 4.92 11.94 -13.05
CA PHE A 95 4.61 10.82 -13.94
C PHE A 95 3.10 10.71 -14.17
N CYS A 96 2.28 10.77 -13.11
CA CYS A 96 0.83 10.77 -13.23
C CYS A 96 0.32 11.92 -14.11
N GLU A 97 0.81 13.14 -13.89
CA GLU A 97 0.46 14.32 -14.69
C GLU A 97 0.80 14.11 -16.17
N LEU A 98 2.00 13.65 -16.49
CA LEU A 98 2.43 13.41 -17.86
C LEU A 98 1.62 12.33 -18.58
N LYS A 99 1.12 11.33 -17.83
CA LYS A 99 0.33 10.22 -18.39
C LYS A 99 -1.19 10.44 -18.30
N GLY A 100 -1.63 11.57 -17.71
CA GLY A 100 -3.05 11.87 -17.50
C GLY A 100 -3.70 10.95 -16.46
N PHE A 101 -2.94 10.40 -15.51
CA PHE A 101 -3.47 9.60 -14.42
C PHE A 101 -3.97 10.50 -13.30
N THR A 102 -5.20 10.26 -12.88
CA THR A 102 -5.89 11.04 -11.85
C THR A 102 -6.22 10.18 -10.63
N ASP A 103 -6.57 10.83 -9.53
CA ASP A 103 -7.08 10.18 -8.32
C ASP A 103 -6.16 9.12 -7.69
N MET A 104 -4.84 9.24 -7.93
CA MET A 104 -3.79 8.41 -7.36
C MET A 104 -2.97 9.18 -6.33
N PHE A 105 -2.92 8.69 -5.10
CA PHE A 105 -2.31 9.37 -3.96
C PHE A 105 -1.36 8.45 -3.22
N ILE A 106 -0.12 8.91 -2.97
CA ILE A 106 0.89 8.16 -2.20
C ILE A 106 0.63 8.31 -0.70
N LEU A 107 0.52 7.21 0.02
CA LEU A 107 0.52 7.18 1.48
C LEU A 107 1.93 6.86 1.98
N ASN A 108 2.64 7.91 2.40
CA ASN A 108 4.01 7.80 2.90
C ASN A 108 4.37 9.00 3.78
N ASN A 109 4.40 8.83 5.09
CA ASN A 109 4.60 9.88 6.09
C ASN A 109 3.48 10.95 6.11
N ASN A 110 2.29 10.61 5.68
CA ASN A 110 1.12 11.48 5.63
C ASN A 110 -0.13 10.68 6.01
N ALA A 111 -1.27 11.36 6.05
CA ALA A 111 -2.58 10.75 6.22
C ALA A 111 -3.57 11.38 5.24
N TYR A 112 -4.69 10.69 5.02
CA TYR A 112 -5.77 11.18 4.17
C TYR A 112 -7.10 11.11 4.92
N GLU A 113 -7.96 12.08 4.68
CA GLU A 113 -9.30 12.07 5.23
C GLU A 113 -10.19 11.07 4.47
N TYR A 114 -11.01 10.36 5.23
CA TYR A 114 -12.07 9.50 4.75
C TYR A 114 -13.25 9.57 5.71
N GLU A 115 -14.29 10.31 5.35
CA GLU A 115 -15.42 10.60 6.24
C GLU A 115 -14.95 11.16 7.60
N ASP A 116 -15.38 10.55 8.69
CA ASP A 116 -14.97 10.94 10.05
C ASP A 116 -13.62 10.32 10.49
N TYR A 117 -12.99 9.53 9.61
CA TYR A 117 -11.74 8.82 9.87
C TYR A 117 -10.55 9.46 9.16
N ALA A 118 -9.35 9.06 9.57
CA ALA A 118 -8.12 9.28 8.84
C ALA A 118 -7.49 7.96 8.40
N ILE A 119 -7.15 7.87 7.11
CA ILE A 119 -6.39 6.77 6.53
C ILE A 119 -4.91 7.03 6.78
N CYS A 120 -4.26 6.12 7.52
CA CYS A 120 -2.86 6.16 7.88
C CYS A 120 -2.18 4.87 7.46
N GLY A 121 -0.85 4.85 7.45
CA GLY A 121 -0.15 3.60 7.21
C GLY A 121 1.27 3.76 6.71
N THR A 122 1.92 2.63 6.60
CA THR A 122 3.25 2.46 6.02
C THR A 122 3.40 1.05 5.49
N ARG A 123 4.54 0.77 4.83
CA ARG A 123 4.85 -0.59 4.41
C ARG A 123 4.86 -1.56 5.60
N GLY A 124 5.36 -1.13 6.77
CA GLY A 124 5.75 -2.03 7.84
C GLY A 124 7.03 -2.80 7.51
N TRP A 125 7.39 -3.74 8.36
CA TRP A 125 8.51 -4.66 8.14
C TRP A 125 8.37 -5.87 9.05
N PHE A 126 9.11 -6.95 8.71
CA PHE A 126 9.27 -8.06 9.63
C PHE A 126 10.00 -7.61 10.89
N PHE A 127 9.51 -8.04 12.02
CA PHE A 127 10.28 -8.05 13.24
C PHE A 127 11.01 -9.41 13.31
N GLU A 128 12.32 -9.37 13.34
CA GLU A 128 13.16 -10.54 13.59
C GLU A 128 13.68 -10.41 15.01
N GLU A 129 13.20 -11.26 15.92
CA GLU A 129 13.53 -11.21 17.36
C GLU A 129 15.05 -11.34 17.60
N ASP A 130 15.75 -12.09 16.73
CA ASP A 130 17.21 -12.30 16.78
C ASP A 130 17.99 -11.39 15.81
N ALA A 131 17.34 -10.37 15.21
CA ALA A 131 18.06 -9.46 14.33
C ALA A 131 19.14 -8.71 15.08
N ALA A 132 20.40 -8.86 14.65
CA ALA A 132 21.51 -8.11 15.25
C ALA A 132 21.24 -6.61 15.17
N GLU A 133 21.43 -5.91 16.28
CA GLU A 133 21.28 -4.47 16.35
C GLU A 133 22.15 -3.77 15.29
N GLY A 134 21.54 -2.82 14.57
CA GLY A 134 22.21 -2.12 13.47
C GLY A 134 22.33 -2.92 12.17
N SER A 135 21.78 -4.13 12.09
CA SER A 135 21.67 -4.92 10.86
C SER A 135 20.86 -4.16 9.80
N HIS A 136 20.86 -4.66 8.56
CA HIS A 136 20.06 -4.07 7.49
C HIS A 136 18.56 -4.09 7.82
N ASN A 137 18.05 -5.23 8.31
CA ASN A 137 16.65 -5.39 8.69
C ASN A 137 16.26 -4.50 9.87
N ASP A 138 17.09 -4.42 10.92
CA ASP A 138 16.88 -3.52 12.05
C ASP A 138 16.76 -2.05 11.62
N LYS A 139 17.65 -1.59 10.74
CA LYS A 139 17.58 -0.22 10.20
C LYS A 139 16.33 0.05 9.38
N ILE A 140 15.87 -0.94 8.59
CA ILE A 140 14.61 -0.80 7.83
C ILE A 140 13.45 -0.76 8.81
N PHE A 141 13.39 -1.68 9.77
CA PHE A 141 12.33 -1.77 10.77
C PHE A 141 12.17 -0.46 11.55
N LYS A 142 13.25 0.07 12.13
CA LYS A 142 13.26 1.35 12.85
C LYS A 142 12.74 2.51 11.99
N ARG A 143 13.11 2.52 10.71
CA ARG A 143 12.64 3.54 9.76
C ARG A 143 11.14 3.41 9.45
N GLU A 144 10.63 2.20 9.34
CA GLU A 144 9.18 1.97 9.13
C GLU A 144 8.36 2.33 10.37
N LEU A 145 8.89 2.12 11.59
CA LEU A 145 8.24 2.62 12.82
C LEU A 145 8.12 4.14 12.81
N ILE A 146 9.21 4.87 12.50
CA ILE A 146 9.19 6.34 12.40
C ILE A 146 8.17 6.81 11.35
N ARG A 147 8.07 6.12 10.21
CA ARG A 147 7.10 6.42 9.15
C ARG A 147 5.66 6.21 9.61
N LEU A 148 5.43 5.11 10.34
CA LEU A 148 4.11 4.82 10.90
C LEU A 148 3.71 5.91 11.89
N GLU A 149 4.57 6.24 12.85
CA GLU A 149 4.34 7.31 13.81
C GLU A 149 4.04 8.64 13.13
N THR A 150 4.84 9.00 12.11
CA THR A 150 4.60 10.23 11.35
C THR A 150 3.23 10.23 10.68
N SER A 151 2.85 9.12 10.04
CA SER A 151 1.53 8.97 9.41
C SER A 151 0.39 9.09 10.43
N LEU A 152 0.53 8.45 11.59
CA LEU A 152 -0.45 8.52 12.69
C LEU A 152 -0.58 9.93 13.26
N GLN A 153 0.54 10.67 13.40
CA GLN A 153 0.54 12.06 13.86
C GLN A 153 -0.14 13.01 12.87
N GLN A 154 0.07 12.82 11.56
CA GLN A 154 -0.58 13.61 10.52
C GLN A 154 -2.10 13.43 10.48
N ALA A 155 -2.62 12.35 11.06
CA ALA A 155 -4.05 12.10 11.20
C ALA A 155 -4.74 12.98 12.26
N GLY A 156 -3.98 13.66 13.11
CA GLY A 156 -4.52 14.46 14.20
C GLY A 156 -5.39 13.62 15.16
N ASP A 157 -6.49 14.20 15.61
CA ASP A 157 -7.40 13.59 16.59
C ASP A 157 -8.46 12.67 15.97
N LYS A 158 -8.54 12.57 14.65
CA LYS A 158 -9.52 11.70 13.98
C LYS A 158 -9.31 10.23 14.34
N PRO A 159 -10.36 9.42 14.43
CA PRO A 159 -10.24 7.96 14.47
C PRO A 159 -9.44 7.47 13.25
N LYS A 160 -8.57 6.48 13.45
CA LYS A 160 -7.59 6.09 12.45
C LYS A 160 -7.89 4.72 11.87
N LEU A 161 -7.90 4.64 10.54
CA LEU A 161 -7.88 3.39 9.77
C LEU A 161 -6.43 3.21 9.30
N CYS A 162 -5.72 2.27 9.94
CA CYS A 162 -4.30 2.06 9.68
C CYS A 162 -4.09 0.86 8.77
N PHE A 163 -3.35 1.07 7.68
CA PHE A 163 -3.05 0.08 6.67
C PHE A 163 -1.55 -0.21 6.62
N LEU A 164 -1.21 -1.49 6.56
CA LEU A 164 0.17 -1.98 6.48
C LEU A 164 0.28 -3.02 5.36
N HIS A 165 1.39 -3.02 4.63
CA HIS A 165 1.70 -4.10 3.69
C HIS A 165 2.16 -5.35 4.45
N TYR A 166 3.12 -5.22 5.36
CA TYR A 166 3.49 -6.31 6.26
C TYR A 166 2.57 -6.36 7.47
N PRO A 167 1.81 -7.44 7.68
CA PRO A 167 0.89 -7.53 8.81
C PRO A 167 1.68 -7.60 10.13
N PRO A 168 1.27 -6.86 11.19
CA PRO A 168 1.93 -6.88 12.49
C PRO A 168 1.67 -8.19 13.26
N ARG A 169 0.71 -9.00 12.80
CA ARG A 169 0.38 -10.33 13.33
C ARG A 169 0.12 -11.31 12.20
N TYR A 170 0.85 -12.41 12.18
CA TYR A 170 0.67 -13.44 11.15
C TYR A 170 1.18 -14.80 11.62
N ARG A 171 0.32 -15.82 11.66
CA ARG A 171 0.67 -17.23 11.97
C ARG A 171 1.52 -17.40 13.23
N GLY A 172 1.18 -16.73 14.32
CA GLY A 172 1.93 -16.78 15.59
C GLY A 172 3.07 -15.76 15.70
N TYR A 173 3.40 -15.08 14.63
CA TYR A 173 4.26 -13.91 14.64
C TYR A 173 3.50 -12.68 15.15
N GLU A 174 4.13 -11.89 16.00
CA GLU A 174 3.61 -10.63 16.50
C GLU A 174 4.73 -9.60 16.56
N CYS A 175 4.47 -8.37 16.10
CA CYS A 175 5.38 -7.24 16.23
C CYS A 175 4.91 -6.34 17.38
N PRO A 176 5.58 -6.40 18.56
CA PRO A 176 5.17 -5.64 19.74
C PRO A 176 5.18 -4.12 19.50
N GLU A 177 6.21 -3.60 18.81
CA GLU A 177 6.42 -2.19 18.59
C GLU A 177 5.31 -1.59 17.72
N ILE A 178 4.91 -2.27 16.65
CA ILE A 178 3.79 -1.83 15.80
C ILE A 178 2.49 -1.93 16.60
N ASN A 179 2.28 -3.00 17.35
CA ASN A 179 1.08 -3.17 18.17
C ASN A 179 0.98 -2.08 19.24
N GLN A 180 2.10 -1.70 19.89
CA GLN A 180 2.12 -0.60 20.86
C GLN A 180 1.72 0.73 20.23
N SER A 181 2.13 1.01 18.98
CA SER A 181 1.74 2.22 18.26
C SER A 181 0.21 2.32 18.10
N PHE A 182 -0.51 1.19 18.05
CA PHE A 182 -1.99 1.18 17.99
C PHE A 182 -2.66 1.34 19.37
N PHE A 183 -2.01 0.93 20.46
CA PHE A 183 -2.57 1.09 21.83
C PHE A 183 -2.63 2.54 22.31
N PHE A 184 -1.84 3.44 21.73
CA PHE A 184 -1.96 4.88 21.98
C PHE A 184 -3.19 5.50 21.33
N ILE A 185 -3.86 4.78 20.43
CA ILE A 185 -5.12 5.19 19.84
C ILE A 185 -6.23 4.58 20.71
N LYS A 186 -6.52 5.25 21.83
CA LYS A 186 -7.71 4.95 22.62
C LYS A 186 -8.92 5.13 21.71
N ILE A 187 -9.56 4.02 21.34
CA ILE A 187 -10.94 4.05 20.85
C ILE A 187 -11.73 4.59 22.04
N GLN A 188 -12.03 5.87 22.05
CA GLN A 188 -13.05 6.41 22.96
C GLN A 188 -14.38 5.89 22.43
N ASN A 189 -15.01 5.01 23.24
CA ASN A 189 -16.38 4.54 23.02
C ASN A 189 -17.36 5.71 23.10
#